data_ea55bbbe680e307bac51658d0ce2b6dc
#
_entry.id   ea55bbbe680e307bac51658d0ce2b6dc
#
_cell.length_a   1.000
_cell.length_b   1.000
_cell.length_c   1.000
_cell.angle_alpha   90.00
_cell.angle_beta   90.00
_cell.angle_gamma   90.00
#
_symmetry.space_group_name_H-M   'P 1'
#
loop_
_entity.id
_entity.type
_entity.pdbx_description
1 polymer ?
#
loop_
_entity_poly.entity_id
_entity_poly.type
_entity_poly.pdbx_seq_one_letter_code
_entity_poly.pdbx_strand_id
1 'polypeptide(L)'
;MAKRRWRCKPGCQPTDFDKRIMYLENKGALVPTPDLIKTPEQLAGIRRASAVNTGVLDAVAEAIHAGMSTLEIDQICRDYCDKHGATPACLNYGGDKETPPFPMSVCTSINEVVCHGIPKAEDVLEEGDIINVDFTTILDGYYADASRMFIIGKTTPEKEQLVRVTKECLEIGMEAAKPWHGVNEIGRAIQKHADKYHYGVVRDLCGHGVGCHFHEDPEVAHFKQRGDGMLLVPGMVFTIEPMINMGTWKVFIDSEDPYGWEVISDDEQPSAQWEHTLLMTEHGVEILSY
;
A
#
# COMPACT_ATOMS: atom_id res chain seq x y z
N MET A 1 -24.26 -7.57 -11.23
CA MET A 1 -24.78 -6.79 -10.08
C MET A 1 -25.27 -5.43 -10.58
N ALA A 2 -26.46 -4.94 -10.14
CA ALA A 2 -26.94 -3.61 -10.52
C ALA A 2 -26.01 -2.57 -9.89
N LYS A 3 -25.38 -1.72 -10.73
CA LYS A 3 -24.53 -0.61 -10.25
C LYS A 3 -25.37 0.26 -9.30
N ARG A 4 -24.94 0.39 -8.03
CA ARG A 4 -25.55 1.33 -7.10
C ARG A 4 -25.33 2.74 -7.67
N ARG A 5 -26.41 3.43 -8.02
CA ARG A 5 -26.34 4.83 -8.46
C ARG A 5 -26.07 5.73 -7.24
N TRP A 6 -25.28 6.78 -7.48
CA TRP A 6 -25.08 7.81 -6.47
C TRP A 6 -26.43 8.37 -5.97
N ARG A 7 -26.61 8.42 -4.67
CA ARG A 7 -27.81 8.97 -4.05
C ARG A 7 -27.40 9.90 -2.91
N CYS A 8 -27.94 11.10 -2.92
CA CYS A 8 -27.83 12.03 -1.77
C CYS A 8 -28.49 11.43 -0.52
N LYS A 9 -28.07 11.89 0.65
CA LYS A 9 -28.71 11.49 1.90
C LYS A 9 -30.23 11.80 1.82
N PRO A 10 -31.11 10.89 2.27
CA PRO A 10 -32.55 11.13 2.26
C PRO A 10 -32.90 12.45 2.93
N GLY A 11 -33.75 13.28 2.27
CA GLY A 11 -34.17 14.57 2.76
C GLY A 11 -33.21 15.74 2.57
N CYS A 12 -32.01 15.52 2.02
CA CYS A 12 -31.05 16.58 1.72
C CYS A 12 -31.13 17.01 0.24
N GLN A 13 -30.95 18.30 -0.01
CA GLN A 13 -30.73 18.78 -1.39
C GLN A 13 -29.32 18.41 -1.85
N PRO A 14 -29.15 18.01 -3.12
CA PRO A 14 -27.83 17.68 -3.67
C PRO A 14 -26.87 18.88 -3.57
N THR A 15 -25.70 18.65 -3.03
CA THR A 15 -24.59 19.61 -3.04
C THR A 15 -24.01 19.72 -4.46
N ASP A 16 -23.12 20.66 -4.70
CA ASP A 16 -22.44 20.77 -6.00
C ASP A 16 -21.53 19.58 -6.26
N PHE A 17 -20.95 18.99 -5.20
CA PHE A 17 -20.23 17.71 -5.24
C PHE A 17 -21.14 16.57 -5.72
N ASP A 18 -22.32 16.40 -5.11
CA ASP A 18 -23.30 15.38 -5.50
C ASP A 18 -23.73 15.56 -6.97
N LYS A 19 -24.02 16.79 -7.38
CA LYS A 19 -24.40 17.11 -8.78
C LYS A 19 -23.30 16.72 -9.76
N ARG A 20 -22.03 16.98 -9.41
CA ARG A 20 -20.88 16.63 -10.24
C ARG A 20 -20.73 15.12 -10.38
N ILE A 21 -20.82 14.34 -9.29
CA ILE A 21 -20.78 12.87 -9.32
C ILE A 21 -21.92 12.33 -10.19
N MET A 22 -23.16 12.77 -9.94
CA MET A 22 -24.34 12.32 -10.71
C MET A 22 -24.19 12.64 -12.20
N TYR A 23 -23.64 13.80 -12.54
CA TYR A 23 -23.36 14.16 -13.93
C TYR A 23 -22.34 13.22 -14.58
N LEU A 24 -21.23 12.94 -13.91
CA LEU A 24 -20.17 12.05 -14.41
C LEU A 24 -20.64 10.59 -14.51
N GLU A 25 -21.41 10.10 -13.52
CA GLU A 25 -22.06 8.79 -13.57
C GLU A 25 -22.99 8.66 -14.78
N ASN A 26 -23.81 9.68 -15.07
CA ASN A 26 -24.69 9.71 -16.25
C ASN A 26 -23.90 9.74 -17.57
N LYS A 27 -22.64 10.19 -17.56
CA LYS A 27 -21.73 10.11 -18.71
C LYS A 27 -21.02 8.76 -18.84
N GLY A 28 -21.28 7.84 -17.92
CA GLY A 28 -20.73 6.49 -17.93
C GLY A 28 -19.44 6.29 -17.14
N ALA A 29 -18.99 7.31 -16.40
CA ALA A 29 -17.84 7.18 -15.52
C ALA A 29 -18.18 6.22 -14.36
N LEU A 30 -17.19 5.44 -13.91
CA LEU A 30 -17.27 4.66 -12.69
C LEU A 30 -16.98 5.59 -11.51
N VAL A 31 -18.01 5.88 -10.71
CA VAL A 31 -17.92 6.76 -9.54
C VAL A 31 -17.83 5.93 -8.26
N PRO A 32 -17.16 6.44 -7.18
CA PRO A 32 -17.13 5.76 -5.90
C PRO A 32 -18.53 5.69 -5.27
N THR A 33 -18.70 4.77 -4.32
CA THR A 33 -19.88 4.75 -3.45
C THR A 33 -19.72 5.79 -2.31
N PRO A 34 -20.82 6.28 -1.71
CA PRO A 34 -20.75 7.32 -0.67
C PRO A 34 -19.93 6.95 0.57
N ASP A 35 -19.83 5.67 0.90
CA ASP A 35 -19.05 5.14 2.03
C ASP A 35 -17.53 5.27 1.83
N LEU A 36 -17.06 5.38 0.59
CA LEU A 36 -15.65 5.63 0.28
C LEU A 36 -15.23 7.08 0.51
N ILE A 37 -16.19 7.99 0.66
CA ILE A 37 -15.94 9.40 0.96
C ILE A 37 -15.92 9.58 2.47
N LYS A 38 -14.73 9.76 3.04
CA LYS A 38 -14.54 9.84 4.48
C LYS A 38 -15.10 11.13 5.04
N THR A 39 -15.81 11.02 6.18
CA THR A 39 -16.28 12.19 6.93
C THR A 39 -15.12 12.90 7.63
N PRO A 40 -15.27 14.16 8.07
CA PRO A 40 -14.22 14.84 8.84
C PRO A 40 -13.82 14.09 10.12
N GLU A 41 -14.76 13.40 10.77
CA GLU A 41 -14.50 12.58 11.95
C GLU A 41 -13.65 11.35 11.59
N GLN A 42 -14.02 10.64 10.53
CA GLN A 42 -13.23 9.51 10.02
C GLN A 42 -11.81 9.94 9.62
N LEU A 43 -11.68 11.06 8.89
CA LEU A 43 -10.37 11.60 8.53
C LEU A 43 -9.53 11.96 9.76
N ALA A 44 -10.14 12.52 10.81
CA ALA A 44 -9.43 12.82 12.06
C ALA A 44 -8.92 11.52 12.73
N GLY A 45 -9.73 10.44 12.70
CA GLY A 45 -9.33 9.12 13.20
C GLY A 45 -8.19 8.51 12.39
N ILE A 46 -8.33 8.50 11.06
CA ILE A 46 -7.31 7.99 10.13
C ILE A 46 -5.98 8.74 10.30
N ARG A 47 -6.00 10.07 10.46
CA ARG A 47 -4.78 10.86 10.72
C ARG A 47 -4.08 10.47 12.02
N ARG A 48 -4.83 10.15 13.09
CA ARG A 48 -4.23 9.66 14.33
C ARG A 48 -3.59 8.28 14.12
N ALA A 49 -4.28 7.36 13.43
CA ALA A 49 -3.70 6.06 13.08
C ALA A 49 -2.44 6.21 12.21
N SER A 50 -2.48 7.12 11.22
CA SER A 50 -1.35 7.43 10.33
C SER A 50 -0.12 7.95 11.09
N ALA A 51 -0.34 8.81 12.10
CA ALA A 51 0.77 9.32 12.92
C ALA A 51 1.45 8.20 13.72
N VAL A 52 0.67 7.23 14.22
CA VAL A 52 1.24 6.04 14.91
C VAL A 52 1.95 5.15 13.89
N ASN A 53 1.35 4.91 12.74
CA ASN A 53 1.92 4.06 11.68
C ASN A 53 3.29 4.58 11.21
N THR A 54 3.37 5.88 10.92
CA THR A 54 4.64 6.54 10.57
C THR A 54 5.67 6.39 11.70
N GLY A 55 5.24 6.55 12.96
CA GLY A 55 6.11 6.38 14.11
C GLY A 55 6.63 4.96 14.31
N VAL A 56 5.86 3.92 13.94
CA VAL A 56 6.35 2.52 13.91
C VAL A 56 7.50 2.40 12.90
N LEU A 57 7.31 2.87 11.68
CA LEU A 57 8.34 2.81 10.64
C LEU A 57 9.56 3.67 10.97
N ASP A 58 9.39 4.80 11.69
CA ASP A 58 10.50 5.60 12.21
C ASP A 58 11.30 4.84 13.28
N ALA A 59 10.62 4.12 14.19
CA ALA A 59 11.27 3.29 15.20
C ALA A 59 12.07 2.13 14.57
N VAL A 60 11.54 1.51 13.50
CA VAL A 60 12.29 0.51 12.72
C VAL A 60 13.51 1.18 12.06
N ALA A 61 13.35 2.34 11.44
CA ALA A 61 14.44 3.06 10.77
C ALA A 61 15.60 3.42 11.71
N GLU A 62 15.30 3.71 12.98
CA GLU A 62 16.32 4.01 14.00
C GLU A 62 17.09 2.75 14.47
N ALA A 63 16.46 1.56 14.36
CA ALA A 63 17.00 0.33 14.93
C ALA A 63 17.63 -0.62 13.89
N ILE A 64 17.12 -0.63 12.66
CA ILE A 64 17.45 -1.63 11.65
C ILE A 64 18.93 -1.62 11.26
N HIS A 65 19.57 -2.81 11.27
CA HIS A 65 21.00 -2.97 10.96
C HIS A 65 21.34 -4.41 10.56
N ALA A 66 22.52 -4.62 9.97
CA ALA A 66 23.02 -5.96 9.68
C ALA A 66 23.20 -6.77 10.98
N GLY A 67 22.78 -8.02 10.97
CA GLY A 67 22.76 -8.92 12.13
C GLY A 67 21.44 -8.92 12.92
N MET A 68 20.50 -8.02 12.61
CA MET A 68 19.14 -8.04 13.17
C MET A 68 18.29 -9.07 12.43
N SER A 69 17.51 -9.86 13.16
CA SER A 69 16.51 -10.75 12.56
C SER A 69 15.22 -10.01 12.22
N THR A 70 14.47 -10.51 11.25
CA THR A 70 13.15 -9.95 10.91
C THR A 70 12.15 -10.11 12.07
N LEU A 71 12.32 -11.12 12.92
CA LEU A 71 11.53 -11.27 14.15
C LEU A 71 11.77 -10.14 15.16
N GLU A 72 12.99 -9.59 15.24
CA GLU A 72 13.28 -8.42 16.08
C GLU A 72 12.60 -7.17 15.53
N ILE A 73 12.45 -7.03 14.19
CA ILE A 73 11.66 -5.95 13.56
C ILE A 73 10.19 -6.08 13.98
N ASP A 74 9.61 -7.29 13.94
CA ASP A 74 8.23 -7.53 14.41
C ASP A 74 8.05 -7.12 15.87
N GLN A 75 9.03 -7.40 16.73
CA GLN A 75 8.98 -7.01 18.14
C GLN A 75 9.00 -5.48 18.32
N ILE A 76 9.83 -4.76 17.56
CA ILE A 76 9.86 -3.28 17.56
C ILE A 76 8.48 -2.71 17.19
N CYS A 77 7.85 -3.26 16.14
CA CYS A 77 6.54 -2.83 15.69
C CYS A 77 5.46 -3.06 16.77
N ARG A 78 5.47 -4.21 17.42
CA ARG A 78 4.54 -4.54 18.53
C ARG A 78 4.74 -3.61 19.72
N ASP A 79 5.97 -3.44 20.17
CA ASP A 79 6.30 -2.61 21.33
C ASP A 79 5.88 -1.15 21.12
N TYR A 80 6.05 -0.65 19.88
CA TYR A 80 5.62 0.71 19.54
C TYR A 80 4.09 0.82 19.56
N CYS A 81 3.37 -0.13 18.99
CA CYS A 81 1.90 -0.17 19.01
C CYS A 81 1.36 -0.22 20.45
N ASP A 82 1.88 -1.13 21.27
CA ASP A 82 1.45 -1.30 22.66
C ASP A 82 1.62 0.00 23.45
N LYS A 83 2.75 0.67 23.27
CA LYS A 83 3.04 1.96 23.91
C LYS A 83 2.06 3.07 23.50
N HIS A 84 1.49 3.00 22.31
CA HIS A 84 0.59 4.01 21.75
C HIS A 84 -0.89 3.58 21.77
N GLY A 85 -1.21 2.43 22.36
CA GLY A 85 -2.57 1.91 22.45
C GLY A 85 -3.17 1.52 21.09
N ALA A 86 -2.30 1.18 20.13
CA ALA A 86 -2.66 0.74 18.80
C ALA A 86 -2.53 -0.79 18.66
N THR A 87 -3.03 -1.34 17.57
CA THR A 87 -2.95 -2.77 17.26
C THR A 87 -2.41 -2.96 15.85
N PRO A 88 -1.45 -3.89 15.61
CA PRO A 88 -1.04 -4.29 14.27
C PRO A 88 -2.20 -4.93 13.51
N ALA A 89 -2.47 -4.47 12.29
CA ALA A 89 -3.59 -4.99 11.49
C ALA A 89 -3.27 -6.32 10.79
N CYS A 90 -2.00 -6.58 10.48
CA CYS A 90 -1.58 -7.81 9.81
C CYS A 90 -1.73 -9.05 10.71
N LEU A 91 -1.57 -8.91 12.03
CA LEU A 91 -1.64 -10.04 12.96
C LEU A 91 -3.01 -10.72 12.93
N ASN A 92 -3.03 -11.99 12.55
CA ASN A 92 -4.23 -12.81 12.35
C ASN A 92 -5.15 -12.29 11.22
N TYR A 93 -4.61 -11.51 10.28
CA TYR A 93 -5.37 -11.06 9.12
C TYR A 93 -5.65 -12.20 8.13
N GLY A 94 -6.81 -12.14 7.49
CA GLY A 94 -7.19 -13.07 6.42
C GLY A 94 -7.30 -14.52 6.87
N GLY A 95 -6.84 -15.39 5.98
CA GLY A 95 -6.94 -16.83 6.16
C GLY A 95 -8.27 -17.42 5.69
N ASP A 96 -8.22 -18.67 5.30
CA ASP A 96 -9.37 -19.47 4.92
C ASP A 96 -9.19 -20.94 5.33
N LYS A 97 -9.81 -21.87 4.60
CA LYS A 97 -9.71 -23.31 4.93
C LYS A 97 -8.36 -23.92 4.54
N GLU A 98 -7.63 -23.30 3.62
CA GLU A 98 -6.39 -23.80 3.02
C GLU A 98 -5.19 -22.98 3.49
N THR A 99 -5.40 -21.67 3.69
CA THR A 99 -4.37 -20.69 4.07
C THR A 99 -4.62 -20.20 5.50
N PRO A 100 -3.73 -20.44 6.47
CA PRO A 100 -3.83 -19.87 7.81
C PRO A 100 -3.83 -18.34 7.81
N PRO A 101 -4.38 -17.67 8.84
CA PRO A 101 -4.21 -16.22 8.99
C PRO A 101 -2.73 -15.83 9.05
N PHE A 102 -2.41 -14.60 8.61
CA PHE A 102 -1.06 -14.06 8.66
C PHE A 102 -0.54 -14.07 10.11
N PRO A 103 0.62 -14.69 10.39
CA PRO A 103 0.99 -15.04 11.76
C PRO A 103 1.67 -13.92 12.55
N MET A 104 2.12 -12.83 11.88
CA MET A 104 2.98 -11.79 12.43
C MET A 104 2.34 -10.40 12.34
N SER A 105 2.96 -9.41 12.96
CA SER A 105 2.39 -8.05 13.04
C SER A 105 2.84 -7.11 11.91
N VAL A 106 3.85 -7.49 11.15
CA VAL A 106 4.46 -6.72 10.07
C VAL A 106 4.87 -7.65 8.95
N CYS A 107 4.91 -7.16 7.71
CA CYS A 107 5.55 -7.88 6.62
C CYS A 107 6.99 -7.41 6.45
N THR A 108 7.92 -8.36 6.27
CA THR A 108 9.36 -8.11 6.11
C THR A 108 9.86 -8.85 4.87
N SER A 109 10.01 -8.14 3.77
CA SER A 109 10.28 -8.72 2.45
C SER A 109 11.70 -8.40 2.00
N ILE A 110 12.58 -9.43 2.04
CA ILE A 110 14.02 -9.29 1.76
C ILE A 110 14.29 -9.68 0.30
N ASN A 111 15.06 -8.88 -0.42
CA ASN A 111 15.59 -9.13 -1.75
C ASN A 111 14.53 -9.57 -2.77
N GLU A 112 14.47 -10.87 -3.13
CA GLU A 112 13.51 -11.45 -4.09
C GLU A 112 12.09 -11.62 -3.54
N VAL A 113 11.90 -11.50 -2.24
CA VAL A 113 10.56 -11.47 -1.65
C VAL A 113 9.89 -10.15 -2.00
N VAL A 114 8.80 -10.22 -2.75
CA VAL A 114 8.10 -9.05 -3.29
C VAL A 114 7.27 -8.36 -2.22
N CYS A 115 6.48 -9.14 -1.48
CA CYS A 115 5.65 -8.68 -0.36
C CYS A 115 5.22 -9.85 0.53
N HIS A 116 4.57 -9.51 1.64
CA HIS A 116 4.02 -10.45 2.64
C HIS A 116 5.09 -11.38 3.26
N GLY A 117 6.37 -11.01 3.22
CA GLY A 117 7.43 -11.75 3.89
C GLY A 117 7.13 -11.88 5.40
N ILE A 118 7.24 -13.12 5.92
CA ILE A 118 6.89 -13.44 7.30
C ILE A 118 8.12 -13.28 8.20
N PRO A 119 8.08 -12.44 9.24
CA PRO A 119 9.16 -12.31 10.20
C PRO A 119 9.56 -13.64 10.85
N LYS A 120 10.86 -14.00 10.78
CA LYS A 120 11.45 -15.23 11.32
C LYS A 120 12.74 -14.92 12.09
N ALA A 121 13.09 -15.75 13.06
CA ALA A 121 14.33 -15.59 13.82
C ALA A 121 15.58 -15.96 13.00
N GLU A 122 15.42 -16.86 12.05
CA GLU A 122 16.45 -17.33 11.13
C GLU A 122 16.75 -16.36 9.98
N ASP A 123 15.81 -15.47 9.62
CA ASP A 123 15.98 -14.46 8.58
C ASP A 123 16.73 -13.25 9.18
N VAL A 124 18.06 -13.37 9.20
CA VAL A 124 18.97 -12.37 9.74
C VAL A 124 19.48 -11.48 8.61
N LEU A 125 19.29 -10.17 8.73
CA LEU A 125 19.73 -9.19 7.76
C LEU A 125 21.24 -9.19 7.59
N GLU A 126 21.70 -9.25 6.35
CA GLU A 126 23.10 -9.20 5.96
C GLU A 126 23.45 -7.87 5.28
N GLU A 127 24.72 -7.50 5.32
CA GLU A 127 25.20 -6.34 4.57
C GLU A 127 24.99 -6.57 3.05
N GLY A 128 24.32 -5.64 2.40
CA GLY A 128 23.98 -5.72 0.98
C GLY A 128 22.51 -6.11 0.73
N ASP A 129 21.76 -6.49 1.76
CA ASP A 129 20.32 -6.72 1.62
C ASP A 129 19.56 -5.43 1.38
N ILE A 130 18.46 -5.57 0.66
CA ILE A 130 17.38 -4.59 0.62
C ILE A 130 16.15 -5.24 1.24
N ILE A 131 15.44 -4.52 2.08
CA ILE A 131 14.24 -5.04 2.75
C ILE A 131 13.12 -4.01 2.69
N ASN A 132 11.92 -4.47 2.34
CA ASN A 132 10.68 -3.73 2.59
C ASN A 132 10.14 -4.10 3.97
N VAL A 133 9.78 -3.08 4.74
CA VAL A 133 9.03 -3.23 5.99
C VAL A 133 7.69 -2.56 5.79
N ASP A 134 6.63 -3.34 5.85
CA ASP A 134 5.26 -2.95 5.54
C ASP A 134 4.38 -3.15 6.77
N PHE A 135 3.78 -2.05 7.24
CA PHE A 135 3.07 -2.03 8.50
C PHE A 135 1.75 -1.28 8.44
N THR A 136 0.70 -1.94 8.90
CA THR A 136 -0.63 -1.36 9.06
C THR A 136 -1.03 -1.26 10.52
N THR A 137 -1.42 -0.06 10.92
CA THR A 137 -1.88 0.27 12.28
C THR A 137 -3.40 0.31 12.36
N ILE A 138 -3.97 -0.23 13.45
CA ILE A 138 -5.35 0.03 13.88
C ILE A 138 -5.31 0.89 15.14
N LEU A 139 -5.94 2.07 15.10
CA LEU A 139 -6.14 2.93 16.26
C LEU A 139 -7.59 3.43 16.31
N ASP A 140 -8.28 3.19 17.44
CA ASP A 140 -9.70 3.58 17.62
C ASP A 140 -10.62 3.07 16.49
N GLY A 141 -10.29 1.92 15.86
CA GLY A 141 -11.03 1.35 14.74
C GLY A 141 -10.74 1.98 13.37
N TYR A 142 -9.72 2.85 13.27
CA TYR A 142 -9.24 3.41 12.01
C TYR A 142 -7.91 2.79 11.61
N TYR A 143 -7.71 2.63 10.30
CA TYR A 143 -6.54 1.98 9.70
C TYR A 143 -5.65 3.01 9.00
N ALA A 144 -4.35 2.76 9.05
CA ALA A 144 -3.36 3.46 8.26
C ALA A 144 -2.26 2.49 7.86
N ASP A 145 -1.82 2.59 6.63
CA ASP A 145 -0.89 1.68 5.98
C ASP A 145 0.28 2.42 5.36
N ALA A 146 1.47 1.85 5.44
CA ALA A 146 2.64 2.35 4.73
C ALA A 146 3.77 1.33 4.74
N SER A 147 4.62 1.36 3.71
CA SER A 147 5.85 0.59 3.71
C SER A 147 7.06 1.41 3.31
N ARG A 148 8.22 0.98 3.79
CA ARG A 148 9.53 1.60 3.49
C ARG A 148 10.55 0.56 3.09
N MET A 149 11.43 0.94 2.14
CA MET A 149 12.64 0.19 1.83
C MET A 149 13.79 0.64 2.71
N PHE A 150 14.57 -0.34 3.14
CA PHE A 150 15.85 -0.12 3.82
C PHE A 150 16.96 -0.85 3.06
N ILE A 151 18.12 -0.20 2.95
CA ILE A 151 19.35 -0.79 2.41
C ILE A 151 20.26 -1.07 3.60
N ILE A 152 20.63 -2.32 3.77
CA ILE A 152 21.45 -2.75 4.91
C ILE A 152 22.94 -2.60 4.56
N GLY A 153 23.58 -1.63 5.17
CA GLY A 153 24.98 -1.31 4.91
C GLY A 153 25.23 -0.88 3.47
N LYS A 154 26.18 -1.52 2.78
CA LYS A 154 26.48 -1.26 1.35
C LYS A 154 25.93 -2.34 0.46
N THR A 155 25.17 -1.95 -0.54
CA THR A 155 24.62 -2.89 -1.53
C THR A 155 25.18 -2.65 -2.94
N THR A 156 24.68 -3.38 -3.92
CA THR A 156 25.11 -3.21 -5.32
C THR A 156 24.44 -1.99 -5.95
N PRO A 157 25.08 -1.34 -6.95
CA PRO A 157 24.48 -0.21 -7.65
C PRO A 157 23.11 -0.56 -8.29
N GLU A 158 22.90 -1.82 -8.69
CA GLU A 158 21.65 -2.30 -9.27
C GLU A 158 20.52 -2.29 -8.23
N LYS A 159 20.78 -2.80 -7.01
CA LYS A 159 19.81 -2.76 -5.90
C LYS A 159 19.53 -1.32 -5.44
N GLU A 160 20.57 -0.48 -5.33
CA GLU A 160 20.37 0.96 -5.02
C GLU A 160 19.49 1.64 -6.08
N GLN A 161 19.73 1.34 -7.36
CA GLN A 161 18.91 1.86 -8.46
C GLN A 161 17.48 1.37 -8.36
N LEU A 162 17.24 0.08 -8.07
CA LEU A 162 15.91 -0.49 -7.93
C LEU A 162 15.13 0.23 -6.82
N VAL A 163 15.70 0.34 -5.62
CA VAL A 163 15.07 1.02 -4.47
C VAL A 163 14.72 2.47 -4.80
N ARG A 164 15.63 3.19 -5.46
CA ARG A 164 15.42 4.59 -5.88
C ARG A 164 14.33 4.70 -6.94
N VAL A 165 14.38 3.87 -7.99
CA VAL A 165 13.40 3.90 -9.09
C VAL A 165 12.01 3.53 -8.59
N THR A 166 11.90 2.60 -7.64
CA THR A 166 10.62 2.25 -7.01
C THR A 166 10.04 3.43 -6.22
N LYS A 167 10.87 4.18 -5.51
CA LYS A 167 10.44 5.41 -4.85
C LYS A 167 9.97 6.47 -5.86
N GLU A 168 10.72 6.64 -6.94
CA GLU A 168 10.32 7.50 -8.06
C GLU A 168 8.96 7.06 -8.67
N CYS A 169 8.70 5.74 -8.76
CA CYS A 169 7.41 5.20 -9.21
C CYS A 169 6.27 5.62 -8.27
N LEU A 170 6.45 5.54 -6.94
CA LEU A 170 5.48 6.03 -5.97
C LEU A 170 5.21 7.53 -6.15
N GLU A 171 6.25 8.35 -6.22
CA GLU A 171 6.15 9.81 -6.39
C GLU A 171 5.40 10.17 -7.68
N ILE A 172 5.73 9.54 -8.81
CA ILE A 172 5.07 9.71 -10.11
C ILE A 172 3.61 9.23 -10.04
N GLY A 173 3.34 8.15 -9.32
CA GLY A 173 1.98 7.67 -9.07
C GLY A 173 1.14 8.70 -8.31
N MET A 174 1.71 9.32 -7.27
CA MET A 174 1.06 10.40 -6.52
C MET A 174 0.81 11.64 -7.38
N GLU A 175 1.76 12.02 -8.24
CA GLU A 175 1.58 13.14 -9.17
C GLU A 175 0.49 12.88 -10.21
N ALA A 176 0.30 11.61 -10.62
CA ALA A 176 -0.73 11.20 -11.57
C ALA A 176 -2.12 11.10 -10.93
N ALA A 177 -2.20 10.87 -9.61
CA ALA A 177 -3.43 10.80 -8.85
C ALA A 177 -4.06 12.20 -8.70
N LYS A 178 -5.02 12.53 -9.57
CA LYS A 178 -5.67 13.84 -9.60
C LYS A 178 -7.15 13.74 -9.26
N PRO A 179 -7.72 14.75 -8.58
CA PRO A 179 -9.15 14.75 -8.28
C PRO A 179 -9.98 14.75 -9.57
N TRP A 180 -11.01 13.91 -9.60
CA TRP A 180 -11.95 13.73 -10.71
C TRP A 180 -11.34 13.03 -11.95
N HIS A 181 -10.14 12.45 -11.83
CA HIS A 181 -9.50 11.60 -12.83
C HIS A 181 -9.64 10.12 -12.44
N GLY A 182 -9.45 9.24 -13.40
CA GLY A 182 -9.54 7.80 -13.19
C GLY A 182 -8.31 7.24 -12.48
N VAL A 183 -8.51 6.30 -11.56
CA VAL A 183 -7.43 5.65 -10.80
C VAL A 183 -6.37 4.99 -11.69
N ASN A 184 -6.73 4.53 -12.88
CA ASN A 184 -5.80 3.87 -13.80
C ASN A 184 -4.73 4.81 -14.40
N GLU A 185 -4.84 6.13 -14.20
CA GLU A 185 -3.78 7.06 -14.55
C GLU A 185 -2.50 6.81 -13.75
N ILE A 186 -2.64 6.36 -12.51
CA ILE A 186 -1.54 6.00 -11.60
C ILE A 186 -0.69 4.91 -12.23
N GLY A 187 -1.28 3.76 -12.54
CA GLY A 187 -0.54 2.63 -13.12
C GLY A 187 0.03 2.91 -14.50
N ARG A 188 -0.63 3.77 -15.31
CA ARG A 188 -0.07 4.20 -16.60
C ARG A 188 1.22 5.02 -16.43
N ALA A 189 1.26 5.89 -15.42
CA ALA A 189 2.42 6.73 -15.14
C ALA A 189 3.58 5.91 -14.56
N ILE A 190 3.30 5.04 -13.59
CA ILE A 190 4.27 4.12 -12.97
C ILE A 190 4.89 3.19 -14.01
N GLN A 191 4.07 2.46 -14.78
CA GLN A 191 4.56 1.54 -15.82
C GLN A 191 5.48 2.25 -16.83
N LYS A 192 5.09 3.44 -17.28
CA LYS A 192 5.89 4.26 -18.21
C LYS A 192 7.25 4.64 -17.63
N HIS A 193 7.36 4.79 -16.31
CA HIS A 193 8.63 5.09 -15.65
C HIS A 193 9.48 3.83 -15.49
N ALA A 194 8.92 2.75 -14.96
CA ALA A 194 9.61 1.47 -14.77
C ALA A 194 10.14 0.89 -16.10
N ASP A 195 9.40 1.02 -17.20
CA ASP A 195 9.80 0.57 -18.54
C ASP A 195 11.12 1.19 -19.01
N LYS A 196 11.49 2.41 -18.56
CA LYS A 196 12.76 3.05 -18.91
C LYS A 196 13.99 2.32 -18.34
N TYR A 197 13.77 1.58 -17.26
CA TYR A 197 14.80 0.80 -16.57
C TYR A 197 14.68 -0.69 -16.87
N HIS A 198 13.72 -1.09 -17.71
CA HIS A 198 13.40 -2.49 -18.03
C HIS A 198 12.96 -3.29 -16.80
N TYR A 199 12.34 -2.65 -15.81
CA TYR A 199 11.86 -3.28 -14.60
C TYR A 199 10.43 -3.80 -14.77
N GLY A 200 10.13 -4.93 -14.11
CA GLY A 200 8.81 -5.54 -14.05
C GLY A 200 7.91 -4.84 -13.01
N VAL A 201 6.74 -4.36 -13.44
CA VAL A 201 5.70 -3.89 -12.49
C VAL A 201 4.78 -5.05 -12.18
N VAL A 202 4.70 -5.46 -10.93
CA VAL A 202 3.86 -6.59 -10.47
C VAL A 202 2.38 -6.34 -10.80
N ARG A 203 1.65 -7.42 -11.18
CA ARG A 203 0.27 -7.32 -11.70
C ARG A 203 -0.76 -8.07 -10.89
N ASP A 204 -0.32 -8.99 -10.05
CA ASP A 204 -1.17 -9.87 -9.28
C ASP A 204 -1.61 -9.23 -7.94
N LEU A 205 -0.98 -8.10 -7.62
CA LEU A 205 -1.20 -7.31 -6.42
C LEU A 205 -1.43 -5.84 -6.79
N CYS A 206 -2.08 -5.10 -5.90
CA CYS A 206 -2.45 -3.71 -6.13
C CYS A 206 -2.58 -2.94 -4.81
N GLY A 207 -2.53 -1.62 -4.88
CA GLY A 207 -2.96 -0.75 -3.81
C GLY A 207 -4.48 -0.75 -3.65
N HIS A 208 -4.96 -0.16 -2.60
CA HIS A 208 -6.36 -0.26 -2.18
C HIS A 208 -6.86 0.99 -1.44
N GLY A 209 -8.17 1.14 -1.33
CA GLY A 209 -8.75 2.05 -0.36
C GLY A 209 -8.46 1.58 1.07
N VAL A 210 -8.32 2.51 2.02
CA VAL A 210 -7.99 2.21 3.41
C VAL A 210 -8.62 3.23 4.35
N GLY A 211 -8.73 2.90 5.62
CA GLY A 211 -9.06 3.87 6.67
C GLY A 211 -10.18 3.46 7.59
N CYS A 212 -11.35 3.08 7.12
CA CYS A 212 -12.41 2.49 7.95
C CYS A 212 -12.34 0.96 7.98
N HIS A 213 -11.72 0.37 6.96
CA HIS A 213 -11.34 -1.03 6.88
C HIS A 213 -9.90 -1.12 6.39
N PHE A 214 -9.26 -2.28 6.56
CA PHE A 214 -7.92 -2.52 6.06
C PHE A 214 -7.89 -2.37 4.54
N HIS A 215 -8.75 -3.10 3.84
CA HIS A 215 -8.88 -3.04 2.39
C HIS A 215 -10.28 -2.58 2.00
N GLU A 216 -10.34 -1.53 1.19
CA GLU A 216 -11.54 -0.94 0.63
C GLU A 216 -11.37 -0.71 -0.88
N ASP A 217 -12.44 -0.42 -1.60
CA ASP A 217 -12.32 0.15 -2.95
C ASP A 217 -11.69 1.57 -2.91
N PRO A 218 -11.00 2.00 -3.98
CA PRO A 218 -10.74 1.27 -5.21
C PRO A 218 -9.52 0.34 -5.12
N GLU A 219 -9.45 -0.65 -5.98
CA GLU A 219 -8.18 -1.28 -6.34
C GLU A 219 -7.32 -0.28 -7.13
N VAL A 220 -6.06 -0.14 -6.77
CA VAL A 220 -5.08 0.78 -7.36
C VAL A 220 -3.99 -0.01 -8.06
N ALA A 221 -4.21 -0.39 -9.31
CA ALA A 221 -3.20 -1.11 -10.08
C ALA A 221 -2.01 -0.20 -10.41
N HIS A 222 -0.79 -0.71 -10.24
CA HIS A 222 0.44 0.03 -10.51
C HIS A 222 0.97 -0.16 -11.94
N PHE A 223 0.31 -1.02 -12.73
CA PHE A 223 0.61 -1.25 -14.14
C PHE A 223 -0.51 -0.70 -15.05
N LYS A 224 -0.19 -0.57 -16.33
CA LYS A 224 -1.11 -0.01 -17.32
C LYS A 224 -2.38 -0.84 -17.48
N GLN A 225 -3.51 -0.30 -17.07
CA GLN A 225 -4.85 -0.83 -17.21
C GLN A 225 -5.60 -0.21 -18.41
N ARG A 226 -6.64 -0.93 -18.91
CA ARG A 226 -7.58 -0.41 -19.90
C ARG A 226 -8.64 0.46 -19.24
N GLY A 227 -9.07 1.53 -19.94
CA GLY A 227 -10.08 2.46 -19.42
C GLY A 227 -9.56 3.31 -18.26
N ASP A 228 -10.43 4.09 -17.66
CA ASP A 228 -10.04 5.07 -16.64
C ASP A 228 -10.08 4.51 -15.21
N GLY A 229 -10.85 3.43 -14.99
CA GLY A 229 -11.11 2.92 -13.65
C GLY A 229 -12.08 3.80 -12.87
N MET A 230 -12.13 3.62 -11.54
CA MET A 230 -12.95 4.46 -10.67
C MET A 230 -12.38 5.87 -10.61
N LEU A 231 -13.27 6.88 -10.59
CA LEU A 231 -12.84 8.26 -10.39
C LEU A 231 -12.37 8.47 -8.95
N LEU A 232 -11.18 9.05 -8.81
CA LEU A 232 -10.69 9.54 -7.53
C LEU A 232 -11.36 10.88 -7.22
N VAL A 233 -12.06 10.96 -6.09
CA VAL A 233 -12.76 12.19 -5.72
C VAL A 233 -12.32 12.64 -4.33
N PRO A 234 -12.40 13.95 -4.02
CA PRO A 234 -12.03 14.48 -2.72
C PRO A 234 -12.73 13.76 -1.56
N GLY A 235 -11.98 13.41 -0.53
CA GLY A 235 -12.43 12.63 0.63
C GLY A 235 -12.16 11.13 0.55
N MET A 236 -11.70 10.59 -0.56
CA MET A 236 -11.23 9.20 -0.64
C MET A 236 -9.85 9.05 0.00
N VAL A 237 -9.64 7.93 0.71
CA VAL A 237 -8.34 7.53 1.27
C VAL A 237 -7.94 6.20 0.65
N PHE A 238 -6.72 6.11 0.15
CA PHE A 238 -6.22 4.93 -0.58
C PHE A 238 -4.69 4.86 -0.51
N THR A 239 -4.13 3.68 -0.82
CA THR A 239 -2.68 3.47 -0.93
C THR A 239 -2.19 3.61 -2.37
N ILE A 240 -0.95 3.97 -2.53
CA ILE A 240 -0.13 3.74 -3.72
C ILE A 240 1.12 3.03 -3.24
N GLU A 241 1.36 1.82 -3.76
CA GLU A 241 2.35 0.87 -3.24
C GLU A 241 3.02 0.06 -4.36
N PRO A 242 3.68 0.71 -5.34
CA PRO A 242 4.25 0.00 -6.47
C PRO A 242 5.29 -1.04 -6.05
N MET A 243 5.02 -2.30 -6.40
CA MET A 243 5.98 -3.41 -6.32
C MET A 243 6.70 -3.52 -7.66
N ILE A 244 8.00 -3.29 -7.64
CA ILE A 244 8.87 -3.23 -8.83
C ILE A 244 9.94 -4.30 -8.74
N ASN A 245 9.93 -5.25 -9.67
CA ASN A 245 10.93 -6.30 -9.77
C ASN A 245 12.08 -5.86 -10.71
N MET A 246 13.30 -6.20 -10.36
CA MET A 246 14.46 -5.94 -11.21
C MET A 246 14.37 -6.66 -12.57
N GLY A 247 13.68 -7.81 -12.60
CA GLY A 247 13.47 -8.64 -13.76
C GLY A 247 12.02 -8.70 -14.22
N THR A 248 11.43 -9.91 -14.22
CA THR A 248 10.04 -10.12 -14.67
C THR A 248 9.02 -9.52 -13.72
N TRP A 249 7.86 -9.14 -14.25
CA TRP A 249 6.71 -8.72 -13.44
C TRP A 249 5.97 -9.87 -12.75
N LYS A 250 6.28 -11.12 -13.13
CA LYS A 250 5.59 -12.30 -12.62
C LYS A 250 6.05 -12.63 -11.21
N VAL A 251 5.13 -13.19 -10.46
CA VAL A 251 5.32 -13.60 -9.07
C VAL A 251 4.66 -14.95 -8.82
N PHE A 252 5.04 -15.62 -7.75
CA PHE A 252 4.38 -16.82 -7.25
C PHE A 252 4.37 -16.81 -5.72
N ILE A 253 3.44 -17.56 -5.12
CA ILE A 253 3.44 -17.78 -3.68
C ILE A 253 4.45 -18.88 -3.38
N ASP A 254 5.34 -18.64 -2.40
CA ASP A 254 6.36 -19.60 -2.02
C ASP A 254 5.71 -20.92 -1.52
N SER A 255 6.06 -22.02 -2.16
CA SER A 255 5.55 -23.35 -1.77
C SER A 255 6.19 -23.90 -0.50
N GLU A 256 7.31 -23.30 -0.05
CA GLU A 256 7.99 -23.67 1.20
C GLU A 256 7.46 -22.84 2.39
N ASP A 257 6.74 -21.75 2.13
CA ASP A 257 6.04 -21.00 3.17
C ASP A 257 4.85 -21.81 3.71
N PRO A 258 4.90 -22.27 4.99
CA PRO A 258 3.83 -23.09 5.57
C PRO A 258 2.51 -22.33 5.75
N TYR A 259 2.53 -21.01 5.62
CA TYR A 259 1.35 -20.14 5.74
C TYR A 259 0.77 -19.74 4.39
N GLY A 260 1.53 -19.84 3.29
CA GLY A 260 1.08 -19.53 1.93
C GLY A 260 0.86 -18.02 1.69
N TRP A 261 1.68 -17.17 2.31
CA TRP A 261 1.62 -15.71 2.18
C TRP A 261 2.77 -15.09 1.40
N GLU A 262 3.99 -15.61 1.55
CA GLU A 262 5.19 -15.02 0.96
C GLU A 262 5.13 -15.04 -0.57
N VAL A 263 5.23 -13.87 -1.18
CA VAL A 263 5.20 -13.69 -2.63
C VAL A 263 6.62 -13.42 -3.13
N ILE A 264 7.10 -14.26 -4.06
CA ILE A 264 8.47 -14.21 -4.60
C ILE A 264 8.43 -13.85 -6.08
N SER A 265 9.45 -13.14 -6.58
CA SER A 265 9.63 -12.86 -8.00
C SER A 265 9.95 -14.15 -8.77
N ASP A 266 9.28 -14.36 -9.93
CA ASP A 266 9.36 -15.61 -10.73
C ASP A 266 10.79 -15.94 -11.24
N ASP A 267 11.66 -14.96 -11.29
CA ASP A 267 13.07 -15.08 -11.72
C ASP A 267 14.08 -14.89 -10.58
N GLU A 268 13.60 -14.87 -9.34
CA GLU A 268 14.42 -14.72 -8.11
C GLU A 268 15.31 -13.45 -8.13
N GLN A 269 14.94 -12.45 -8.97
CA GLN A 269 15.62 -11.16 -8.97
C GLN A 269 15.03 -10.26 -7.87
N PRO A 270 15.84 -9.33 -7.31
CA PRO A 270 15.38 -8.42 -6.28
C PRO A 270 14.11 -7.64 -6.66
N SER A 271 13.27 -7.42 -5.67
CA SER A 271 12.08 -6.59 -5.72
C SER A 271 12.17 -5.44 -4.71
N ALA A 272 11.45 -4.36 -4.96
CA ALA A 272 11.31 -3.24 -4.03
C ALA A 272 9.87 -2.72 -4.04
N GLN A 273 9.42 -2.24 -2.87
CA GLN A 273 8.11 -1.62 -2.68
C GLN A 273 8.25 -0.38 -1.80
N TRP A 274 7.54 0.68 -2.15
CA TRP A 274 7.30 1.83 -1.27
C TRP A 274 5.82 2.09 -1.22
N GLU A 275 5.30 2.45 -0.06
CA GLU A 275 3.88 2.69 0.09
C GLU A 275 3.57 3.90 0.94
N HIS A 276 2.51 4.62 0.55
CA HIS A 276 1.92 5.69 1.34
C HIS A 276 0.40 5.59 1.38
N THR A 277 -0.19 5.86 2.54
CA THR A 277 -1.61 6.18 2.64
C THR A 277 -1.83 7.64 2.25
N LEU A 278 -2.77 7.86 1.34
CA LEU A 278 -3.04 9.14 0.70
C LEU A 278 -4.51 9.56 0.87
N LEU A 279 -4.74 10.84 1.13
CA LEU A 279 -6.06 11.46 1.04
C LEU A 279 -6.18 12.23 -0.27
N MET A 280 -7.19 11.93 -1.07
CA MET A 280 -7.53 12.78 -2.23
C MET A 280 -8.17 14.09 -1.74
N THR A 281 -7.56 15.20 -2.09
CA THR A 281 -8.08 16.57 -1.84
C THR A 281 -8.60 17.22 -3.13
N GLU A 282 -9.12 18.43 -3.08
CA GLU A 282 -9.49 19.20 -4.27
C GLU A 282 -8.29 19.61 -5.15
N HIS A 283 -7.06 19.52 -4.62
CA HIS A 283 -5.85 20.01 -5.28
C HIS A 283 -4.85 18.92 -5.66
N GLY A 284 -5.11 17.67 -5.28
CA GLY A 284 -4.23 16.51 -5.44
C GLY A 284 -4.23 15.67 -4.18
N VAL A 285 -3.22 14.83 -4.03
CA VAL A 285 -3.10 13.95 -2.86
C VAL A 285 -2.38 14.63 -1.70
N GLU A 286 -2.81 14.31 -0.49
CA GLU A 286 -2.13 14.61 0.76
C GLU A 286 -1.62 13.30 1.35
N ILE A 287 -0.36 13.24 1.76
CA ILE A 287 0.23 12.05 2.40
C ILE A 287 -0.22 12.02 3.86
N LEU A 288 -0.79 10.90 4.29
CA LEU A 288 -1.22 10.68 5.66
C LEU A 288 -0.24 9.80 6.45
N SER A 289 0.19 8.67 5.85
CA SER A 289 1.20 7.75 6.39
C SER A 289 2.27 7.46 5.35
N TYR A 290 3.54 7.34 5.79
CA TYR A 290 4.69 7.18 4.88
C TYR A 290 5.86 6.46 5.54
#